data_07088bff929e62bc23c318bdde8c25be
#
_entry.id   07088bff929e62bc23c318bdde8c25be
#
_cell.length_a   1.000
_cell.length_b   1.000
_cell.length_c   1.000
_cell.angle_alpha   90.00
_cell.angle_beta   90.00
_cell.angle_gamma   90.00
#
_symmetry.space_group_name_H-M   'P 1'
#
loop_
_entity.id
_entity.type
_entity.pdbx_description
1 polymer ?
#
loop_
_entity_poly.entity_id
_entity_poly.type
_entity_poly.pdbx_seq_one_letter_code
_entity_poly.pdbx_strand_id
1 'polypeptide(L)'
;MTDSTVSSAKSDPVLVNHEERLGVHSLAVDAIDQVLMNSKLHYLGNAARIIEPMRHLAILTCMDARIDVSALLGLRPGDAHVIRNAGGRASTDALHALAISQAVMHTCEVMVIHHTDCALGRFSQAQLDEQISAASGHRFAEELGCFTDPIGAIAQDVASLRASPYLPARDKIRGFIYDLSTNLLTEVSSRDRTPN
;
A
#
# COMPACT_ATOMS: atom_id res chain seq x y z
N MET A 1 31.07 -28.99 -37.43
CA MET A 1 29.96 -28.00 -37.40
C MET A 1 29.26 -28.19 -36.08
N THR A 2 29.67 -27.44 -35.09
CA THR A 2 29.16 -27.51 -33.70
C THR A 2 28.46 -26.21 -33.44
N ASP A 3 27.15 -26.28 -33.34
CA ASP A 3 26.30 -25.16 -33.00
C ASP A 3 26.11 -25.10 -31.48
N SER A 4 26.69 -24.11 -30.85
CA SER A 4 26.61 -23.87 -29.43
C SER A 4 25.69 -22.66 -29.19
N THR A 5 24.42 -22.95 -28.93
CA THR A 5 23.45 -21.97 -28.45
C THR A 5 23.71 -21.63 -26.99
N VAL A 6 24.30 -20.48 -26.75
CA VAL A 6 24.45 -19.89 -25.41
C VAL A 6 23.12 -19.28 -25.02
N SER A 7 22.44 -19.92 -24.05
CA SER A 7 21.27 -19.34 -23.38
C SER A 7 21.70 -18.19 -22.49
N SER A 8 21.33 -16.99 -22.86
CA SER A 8 21.49 -15.78 -22.06
C SER A 8 20.45 -15.79 -20.92
N ALA A 9 20.88 -16.18 -19.74
CA ALA A 9 20.10 -15.94 -18.51
C ALA A 9 20.08 -14.42 -18.24
N LYS A 10 18.92 -13.82 -18.35
CA LYS A 10 18.70 -12.44 -17.88
C LYS A 10 18.80 -12.46 -16.35
N SER A 11 19.86 -11.87 -15.83
CA SER A 11 20.01 -11.59 -14.41
C SER A 11 19.00 -10.54 -13.99
N ASP A 12 18.13 -10.89 -13.04
CA ASP A 12 17.19 -9.97 -12.40
C ASP A 12 17.93 -8.84 -11.67
N PRO A 13 17.54 -7.57 -11.87
CA PRO A 13 18.23 -6.42 -11.27
C PRO A 13 17.69 -6.05 -9.88
N VAL A 14 17.40 -7.00 -9.01
CA VAL A 14 16.69 -6.70 -7.76
C VAL A 14 17.47 -7.08 -6.51
N LEU A 15 18.69 -6.67 -6.38
CA LEU A 15 19.36 -6.57 -5.05
C LEU A 15 20.63 -5.74 -5.21
N VAL A 16 20.50 -4.50 -5.66
CA VAL A 16 21.54 -3.52 -5.44
C VAL A 16 21.38 -3.04 -4.00
N ASN A 17 22.41 -3.26 -3.19
CA ASN A 17 22.48 -2.85 -1.79
C ASN A 17 22.09 -1.38 -1.69
N HIS A 18 21.20 -1.04 -0.75
CA HIS A 18 20.65 0.32 -0.58
C HIS A 18 21.77 1.37 -0.40
N GLU A 19 22.91 0.94 0.14
CA GLU A 19 24.10 1.78 0.34
C GLU A 19 24.82 2.15 -0.97
N GLU A 20 24.80 1.29 -2.00
CA GLU A 20 25.42 1.58 -3.29
C GLU A 20 24.61 2.58 -4.13
N ARG A 21 23.31 2.72 -3.90
CA ARG A 21 22.45 3.68 -4.62
C ARG A 21 22.70 5.12 -4.26
N LEU A 22 23.26 5.42 -3.10
CA LEU A 22 23.35 6.79 -2.61
C LEU A 22 24.74 7.41 -2.73
N GLY A 23 25.80 6.64 -3.03
CA GLY A 23 27.14 7.17 -3.35
C GLY A 23 27.74 8.18 -2.35
N VAL A 24 27.24 8.21 -1.11
CA VAL A 24 27.60 9.24 -0.13
C VAL A 24 28.00 8.60 1.20
N HIS A 25 29.25 8.18 1.27
CA HIS A 25 29.92 8.11 2.56
C HIS A 25 30.33 9.53 2.96
N SER A 26 29.51 10.24 3.70
CA SER A 26 29.91 11.47 4.39
C SER A 26 28.83 11.85 5.39
N LEU A 27 29.20 11.85 6.69
CA LEU A 27 28.48 12.49 7.82
C LEU A 27 26.95 12.50 7.61
N ALA A 28 26.36 11.31 7.47
CA ALA A 28 24.97 11.19 7.12
C ALA A 28 24.14 11.67 8.32
N VAL A 29 23.60 12.86 8.20
CA VAL A 29 22.46 13.28 9.02
C VAL A 29 21.41 12.19 8.86
N ASP A 30 20.99 11.59 9.97
CA ASP A 30 19.95 10.57 10.00
C ASP A 30 18.74 11.08 9.19
N ALA A 31 18.11 10.21 8.42
CA ALA A 31 16.94 10.57 7.62
C ALA A 31 15.83 11.19 8.46
N ILE A 32 15.70 10.76 9.72
CA ILE A 32 14.75 11.34 10.69
C ILE A 32 15.15 12.79 10.98
N ASP A 33 16.40 13.08 11.28
CA ASP A 33 16.88 14.42 11.57
C ASP A 33 16.70 15.34 10.36
N GLN A 34 16.93 14.84 9.16
CA GLN A 34 16.72 15.59 7.92
C GLN A 34 15.25 15.94 7.71
N VAL A 35 14.35 14.98 7.94
CA VAL A 35 12.90 15.24 7.85
C VAL A 35 12.44 16.22 8.93
N LEU A 36 12.98 16.14 10.15
CA LEU A 36 12.70 17.08 11.22
C LEU A 36 13.18 18.51 10.90
N MET A 37 14.33 18.66 10.26
CA MET A 37 14.78 19.98 9.77
C MET A 37 13.82 20.52 8.70
N ASN A 38 13.42 19.69 7.73
CA ASN A 38 12.48 20.06 6.68
C ASN A 38 11.10 20.42 7.25
N SER A 39 10.60 19.69 8.26
CA SER A 39 9.28 19.94 8.85
C SER A 39 9.13 21.35 9.43
N LYS A 40 10.23 21.94 9.91
CA LYS A 40 10.23 23.32 10.42
C LYS A 40 10.07 24.37 9.32
N LEU A 41 10.42 24.00 8.08
CA LEU A 41 10.32 24.86 6.90
C LEU A 41 8.97 24.72 6.19
N HIS A 42 8.27 23.59 6.40
CA HIS A 42 7.01 23.27 5.77
C HIS A 42 5.84 23.37 6.75
N TYR A 43 5.60 24.60 7.27
CA TYR A 43 4.42 24.84 8.09
C TYR A 43 3.17 24.83 7.21
N LEU A 44 2.34 23.80 7.35
CA LEU A 44 1.10 23.63 6.58
C LEU A 44 -0.10 24.45 7.09
N GLY A 45 0.14 25.41 7.98
CA GLY A 45 -0.93 26.17 8.61
C GLY A 45 -1.68 25.37 9.68
N ASN A 46 -2.70 25.97 10.27
CA ASN A 46 -3.59 25.26 11.20
C ASN A 46 -4.47 24.31 10.38
N ALA A 47 -4.08 23.04 10.27
CA ALA A 47 -5.01 22.01 9.85
C ALA A 47 -6.24 22.09 10.77
N ALA A 48 -7.42 21.98 10.19
CA ALA A 48 -8.67 22.10 10.93
C ALA A 48 -8.62 21.19 12.17
N ARG A 49 -8.98 21.72 13.33
CA ARG A 49 -9.06 20.98 14.59
C ARG A 49 -10.23 19.97 14.62
N ILE A 50 -10.77 19.65 13.46
CA ILE A 50 -11.90 18.74 13.27
C ILE A 50 -11.32 17.33 13.13
N ILE A 51 -11.73 16.44 14.00
CA ILE A 51 -11.30 15.04 14.02
C ILE A 51 -11.95 14.26 12.85
N GLU A 52 -13.16 14.66 12.48
CA GLU A 52 -13.94 14.01 11.42
C GLU A 52 -13.44 14.44 10.03
N PRO A 53 -13.18 13.50 9.12
CA PRO A 53 -12.80 13.83 7.75
C PRO A 53 -13.93 14.55 7.03
N MET A 54 -13.61 15.69 6.39
CA MET A 54 -14.61 16.54 5.71
C MET A 54 -15.39 15.82 4.61
N ARG A 55 -14.80 14.78 4.00
CA ARG A 55 -15.45 13.97 2.96
C ARG A 55 -16.10 12.69 3.50
N HIS A 56 -16.06 12.44 4.81
CA HIS A 56 -16.51 11.20 5.42
C HIS A 56 -15.93 9.94 4.75
N LEU A 57 -14.70 10.05 4.25
CA LEU A 57 -14.00 9.06 3.44
C LEU A 57 -12.83 8.47 4.21
N ALA A 58 -12.66 7.15 4.13
CA ALA A 58 -11.44 6.45 4.50
C ALA A 58 -10.82 5.78 3.27
N ILE A 59 -9.50 5.77 3.20
CA ILE A 59 -8.72 5.18 2.13
C ILE A 59 -7.76 4.17 2.73
N LEU A 60 -7.82 2.92 2.24
CA LEU A 60 -6.85 1.87 2.53
C LEU A 60 -5.98 1.65 1.29
N THR A 61 -4.67 1.83 1.41
CA THR A 61 -3.76 1.69 0.28
C THR A 61 -2.37 1.19 0.70
N CYS A 62 -1.53 0.91 -0.31
CA CYS A 62 -0.17 0.44 -0.08
C CYS A 62 0.74 1.52 0.54
N MET A 63 1.71 1.06 1.35
CA MET A 63 2.76 1.90 1.91
C MET A 63 3.83 2.33 0.88
N ASP A 64 3.74 1.86 -0.37
CA ASP A 64 4.70 2.15 -1.44
C ASP A 64 4.94 3.65 -1.57
N ALA A 65 6.22 4.05 -1.47
CA ALA A 65 6.62 5.46 -1.47
C ALA A 65 6.33 6.20 -2.79
N ARG A 66 6.07 5.46 -3.88
CA ARG A 66 5.71 6.03 -5.18
C ARG A 66 4.27 6.56 -5.22
N ILE A 67 3.45 6.24 -4.20
CA ILE A 67 2.03 6.64 -4.15
C ILE A 67 1.88 7.85 -3.25
N ASP A 68 1.65 9.02 -3.85
CA ASP A 68 1.14 10.19 -3.16
C ASP A 68 -0.39 10.21 -3.25
N VAL A 69 -1.03 9.75 -2.18
CA VAL A 69 -2.50 9.62 -2.12
C VAL A 69 -3.20 10.97 -2.27
N SER A 70 -2.61 12.01 -1.68
CA SER A 70 -3.19 13.35 -1.72
C SER A 70 -3.16 13.93 -3.13
N ALA A 71 -2.03 13.81 -3.81
CA ALA A 71 -1.89 14.25 -5.20
C ALA A 71 -2.78 13.41 -6.14
N LEU A 72 -2.79 12.06 -5.96
CA LEU A 72 -3.59 11.14 -6.78
C LEU A 72 -5.08 11.47 -6.75
N LEU A 73 -5.62 11.77 -5.57
CA LEU A 73 -7.05 11.97 -5.35
C LEU A 73 -7.46 13.43 -5.19
N GLY A 74 -6.53 14.38 -5.30
CA GLY A 74 -6.80 15.81 -5.13
C GLY A 74 -7.27 16.16 -3.71
N LEU A 75 -6.73 15.47 -2.68
CA LEU A 75 -7.12 15.65 -1.30
C LEU A 75 -6.34 16.78 -0.63
N ARG A 76 -7.00 17.48 0.28
CA ARG A 76 -6.40 18.42 1.20
C ARG A 76 -6.27 17.81 2.60
N PRO A 77 -5.37 18.31 3.46
CA PRO A 77 -5.34 17.92 4.85
C PRO A 77 -6.73 18.05 5.51
N GLY A 78 -7.21 16.96 6.13
CA GLY A 78 -8.53 16.90 6.75
C GLY A 78 -9.66 16.37 5.86
N ASP A 79 -9.43 16.10 4.56
CA ASP A 79 -10.46 15.59 3.65
C ASP A 79 -10.82 14.14 3.91
N ALA A 80 -9.83 13.27 4.22
CA ALA A 80 -10.02 11.83 4.37
C ALA A 80 -9.05 11.24 5.37
N HIS A 81 -9.38 10.07 5.94
CA HIS A 81 -8.41 9.23 6.62
C HIS A 81 -7.64 8.40 5.60
N VAL A 82 -6.33 8.29 5.77
CA VAL A 82 -5.47 7.48 4.91
C VAL A 82 -4.75 6.42 5.75
N ILE A 83 -5.10 5.16 5.53
CA ILE A 83 -4.53 3.98 6.17
C ILE A 83 -3.58 3.33 5.16
N ARG A 84 -2.35 3.04 5.56
CA ARG A 84 -1.34 2.46 4.67
C ARG A 84 -0.65 1.27 5.33
N ASN A 85 -0.58 0.16 4.59
CA ASN A 85 0.16 -1.03 5.00
C ASN A 85 0.82 -1.69 3.79
N ALA A 86 1.54 -2.79 3.99
CA ALA A 86 2.08 -3.56 2.88
C ALA A 86 0.94 -4.07 1.98
N GLY A 87 0.97 -3.69 0.69
CA GLY A 87 0.01 -4.09 -0.32
C GLY A 87 -1.36 -3.40 -0.27
N GLY A 88 -1.64 -2.57 0.74
CA GLY A 88 -2.99 -1.99 0.92
C GLY A 88 -4.04 -3.03 1.31
N ARG A 89 -3.61 -4.10 2.00
CA ARG A 89 -4.44 -5.27 2.34
C ARG A 89 -5.41 -4.98 3.50
N ALA A 90 -6.58 -5.61 3.44
CA ALA A 90 -7.58 -5.60 4.52
C ALA A 90 -7.14 -6.49 5.70
N SER A 91 -5.98 -6.18 6.27
CA SER A 91 -5.44 -6.85 7.46
C SER A 91 -6.27 -6.55 8.70
N THR A 92 -6.04 -7.30 9.78
CA THR A 92 -6.70 -7.07 11.08
C THR A 92 -6.50 -5.65 11.58
N ASP A 93 -5.28 -5.12 11.46
CA ASP A 93 -4.96 -3.75 11.87
C ASP A 93 -5.66 -2.69 11.00
N ALA A 94 -5.70 -2.91 9.69
CA ALA A 94 -6.48 -2.04 8.79
C ALA A 94 -7.97 -2.07 9.12
N LEU A 95 -8.54 -3.24 9.46
CA LEU A 95 -9.91 -3.37 9.90
C LEU A 95 -10.18 -2.59 11.20
N HIS A 96 -9.27 -2.67 12.18
CA HIS A 96 -9.37 -1.89 13.42
C HIS A 96 -9.38 -0.38 13.13
N ALA A 97 -8.46 0.08 12.29
CA ALA A 97 -8.40 1.49 11.89
C ALA A 97 -9.69 1.95 11.18
N LEU A 98 -10.22 1.15 10.26
CA LEU A 98 -11.48 1.44 9.56
C LEU A 98 -12.68 1.44 10.50
N ALA A 99 -12.75 0.51 11.46
CA ALA A 99 -13.81 0.45 12.45
C ALA A 99 -13.84 1.70 13.33
N ILE A 100 -12.68 2.15 13.81
CA ILE A 100 -12.54 3.41 14.56
C ILE A 100 -12.92 4.60 13.67
N SER A 101 -12.46 4.63 12.43
CA SER A 101 -12.77 5.67 11.46
C SER A 101 -14.26 5.83 11.24
N GLN A 102 -15.01 4.73 11.12
CA GLN A 102 -16.44 4.76 10.92
C GLN A 102 -17.22 5.02 12.22
N ALA A 103 -16.91 4.30 13.29
CA ALA A 103 -17.71 4.32 14.52
C ALA A 103 -17.50 5.61 15.34
N VAL A 104 -16.29 6.18 15.31
CA VAL A 104 -15.91 7.32 16.17
C VAL A 104 -15.77 8.62 15.38
N MET A 105 -15.28 8.54 14.13
CA MET A 105 -14.97 9.71 13.30
C MET A 105 -15.88 9.81 12.07
N HIS A 106 -16.98 9.06 12.05
CA HIS A 106 -18.12 9.18 11.15
C HIS A 106 -17.80 9.08 9.65
N THR A 107 -16.74 8.35 9.26
CA THR A 107 -16.58 8.01 7.85
C THR A 107 -17.64 7.00 7.41
N CYS A 108 -18.12 7.11 6.19
CA CYS A 108 -19.17 6.24 5.67
C CYS A 108 -18.84 5.62 4.30
N GLU A 109 -17.71 6.00 3.72
CA GLU A 109 -17.23 5.47 2.44
C GLU A 109 -15.79 4.98 2.59
N VAL A 110 -15.44 3.89 1.89
CA VAL A 110 -14.08 3.34 1.91
C VAL A 110 -13.61 3.07 0.48
N MET A 111 -12.43 3.59 0.15
CA MET A 111 -11.68 3.21 -1.04
C MET A 111 -10.57 2.24 -0.66
N VAL A 112 -10.54 1.05 -1.27
CA VAL A 112 -9.41 0.11 -1.18
C VAL A 112 -8.62 0.23 -2.47
N ILE A 113 -7.38 0.71 -2.38
CA ILE A 113 -6.56 0.99 -3.56
C ILE A 113 -5.31 0.11 -3.54
N HIS A 114 -5.25 -0.85 -4.46
CA HIS A 114 -4.00 -1.55 -4.78
C HIS A 114 -3.31 -0.84 -5.96
N HIS A 115 -2.09 -1.27 -6.29
CA HIS A 115 -1.35 -0.70 -7.41
C HIS A 115 -0.59 -1.76 -8.19
N THR A 116 -0.28 -1.43 -9.44
CA THR A 116 0.60 -2.26 -10.27
C THR A 116 2.00 -2.29 -9.68
N ASP A 117 2.76 -3.36 -9.94
CA ASP A 117 4.14 -3.47 -9.53
C ASP A 117 4.36 -3.42 -7.99
N CYS A 118 3.40 -3.94 -7.24
CA CYS A 118 3.46 -4.03 -5.78
C CYS A 118 4.43 -5.15 -5.33
N ALA A 119 5.19 -4.89 -4.25
CA ALA A 119 6.09 -5.89 -3.68
C ALA A 119 5.35 -7.20 -3.29
N LEU A 120 4.14 -7.11 -2.71
CA LEU A 120 3.34 -8.30 -2.38
C LEU A 120 2.80 -9.06 -3.60
N GLY A 121 2.82 -8.44 -4.77
CA GLY A 121 2.52 -9.10 -6.04
C GLY A 121 3.74 -9.67 -6.74
N ARG A 122 4.96 -9.26 -6.35
CA ARG A 122 6.22 -9.72 -6.94
C ARG A 122 6.83 -10.90 -6.21
N PHE A 123 6.58 -11.04 -4.92
CA PHE A 123 7.16 -12.07 -4.06
C PHE A 123 6.10 -13.05 -3.58
N SER A 124 6.46 -14.32 -3.50
CA SER A 124 5.66 -15.30 -2.77
C SER A 124 5.88 -15.14 -1.25
N GLN A 125 4.96 -15.68 -0.45
CA GLN A 125 5.09 -15.75 1.00
C GLN A 125 6.46 -16.34 1.40
N ALA A 126 6.85 -17.49 0.78
CA ALA A 126 8.11 -18.16 1.11
C ALA A 126 9.34 -17.29 0.83
N GLN A 127 9.33 -16.50 -0.26
CA GLN A 127 10.43 -15.60 -0.60
C GLN A 127 10.53 -14.44 0.41
N LEU A 128 9.40 -13.87 0.83
CA LEU A 128 9.40 -12.82 1.86
C LEU A 128 9.85 -13.37 3.22
N ASP A 129 9.37 -14.56 3.61
CA ASP A 129 9.79 -15.22 4.86
C ASP A 129 11.29 -15.49 4.88
N GLU A 130 11.85 -15.90 3.74
CA GLU A 130 13.29 -16.13 3.62
C GLU A 130 14.07 -14.81 3.78
N GLN A 131 13.68 -13.74 3.09
CA GLN A 131 14.35 -12.45 3.16
C GLN A 131 14.25 -11.83 4.57
N ILE A 132 13.07 -11.88 5.19
CA ILE A 132 12.85 -11.35 6.53
C ILE A 132 13.66 -12.17 7.55
N SER A 133 13.65 -13.52 7.41
CA SER A 133 14.42 -14.40 8.29
C SER A 133 15.93 -14.18 8.15
N ALA A 134 16.41 -13.96 6.92
CA ALA A 134 17.83 -13.66 6.69
C ALA A 134 18.23 -12.31 7.31
N ALA A 135 17.36 -11.32 7.27
CA ALA A 135 17.63 -9.98 7.79
C ALA A 135 17.47 -9.87 9.32
N SER A 136 16.50 -10.56 9.92
CA SER A 136 16.10 -10.40 11.32
C SER A 136 16.37 -11.59 12.21
N GLY A 137 16.60 -12.78 11.64
CA GLY A 137 16.66 -14.05 12.36
C GLY A 137 15.27 -14.62 12.73
N HIS A 138 14.17 -13.98 12.34
CA HIS A 138 12.82 -14.34 12.73
C HIS A 138 11.89 -14.48 11.53
N ARG A 139 10.78 -15.21 11.70
CA ARG A 139 9.71 -15.36 10.71
C ARG A 139 8.37 -14.98 11.32
N PHE A 140 7.48 -14.45 10.52
CA PHE A 140 6.10 -14.26 10.94
C PHE A 140 5.36 -15.61 10.95
N ALA A 141 4.43 -15.76 11.90
CA ALA A 141 3.52 -16.91 11.95
C ALA A 141 2.33 -16.71 10.99
N GLU A 142 1.99 -15.46 10.73
CA GLU A 142 0.85 -15.06 9.90
C GLU A 142 1.26 -14.90 8.44
N GLU A 143 0.27 -15.02 7.55
CA GLU A 143 0.44 -14.70 6.15
C GLU A 143 0.60 -13.19 5.93
N LEU A 144 1.57 -12.80 5.09
CA LEU A 144 1.85 -11.40 4.76
C LEU A 144 0.89 -10.84 3.71
N GLY A 145 0.01 -11.67 3.15
CA GLY A 145 -1.00 -11.26 2.19
C GLY A 145 -0.50 -11.10 0.76
N CYS A 146 0.52 -11.89 0.37
CA CYS A 146 1.00 -11.95 -1.02
C CYS A 146 -0.11 -12.36 -1.98
N PHE A 147 -0.03 -11.90 -3.23
CA PHE A 147 -1.00 -12.21 -4.27
C PHE A 147 -0.33 -12.31 -5.65
N THR A 148 -0.89 -13.12 -6.52
CA THR A 148 -0.48 -13.23 -7.94
C THR A 148 -1.48 -12.52 -8.86
N ASP A 149 -2.71 -12.35 -8.40
CA ASP A 149 -3.79 -11.66 -9.11
C ASP A 149 -4.21 -10.41 -8.31
N PRO A 150 -3.82 -9.20 -8.73
CA PRO A 150 -4.17 -7.96 -8.03
C PRO A 150 -5.67 -7.66 -8.05
N ILE A 151 -6.38 -8.05 -9.12
CA ILE A 151 -7.84 -7.85 -9.24
C ILE A 151 -8.57 -8.74 -8.26
N GLY A 152 -8.19 -10.02 -8.19
CA GLY A 152 -8.72 -10.97 -7.22
C GLY A 152 -8.41 -10.56 -5.79
N ALA A 153 -7.21 -10.06 -5.51
CA ALA A 153 -6.82 -9.57 -4.20
C ALA A 153 -7.68 -8.39 -3.74
N ILE A 154 -7.92 -7.39 -4.61
CA ILE A 154 -8.82 -6.27 -4.29
C ILE A 154 -10.23 -6.76 -4.03
N ALA A 155 -10.75 -7.65 -4.87
CA ALA A 155 -12.10 -8.19 -4.72
C ALA A 155 -12.25 -8.95 -3.40
N GLN A 156 -11.23 -9.71 -2.99
CA GLN A 156 -11.16 -10.40 -1.71
C GLN A 156 -11.18 -9.42 -0.53
N ASP A 157 -10.33 -8.39 -0.59
CA ASP A 157 -10.25 -7.38 0.48
C ASP A 157 -11.56 -6.62 0.64
N VAL A 158 -12.18 -6.18 -0.45
CA VAL A 158 -13.49 -5.52 -0.43
C VAL A 158 -14.56 -6.45 0.12
N ALA A 159 -14.58 -7.73 -0.28
CA ALA A 159 -15.54 -8.71 0.22
C ALA A 159 -15.35 -8.97 1.72
N SER A 160 -14.11 -9.10 2.19
CA SER A 160 -13.77 -9.28 3.60
C SER A 160 -14.25 -8.09 4.46
N LEU A 161 -13.99 -6.86 4.01
CA LEU A 161 -14.43 -5.66 4.71
C LEU A 161 -15.96 -5.55 4.73
N ARG A 162 -16.62 -5.83 3.60
CA ARG A 162 -18.10 -5.83 3.53
C ARG A 162 -18.75 -6.90 4.40
N ALA A 163 -18.09 -8.03 4.61
CA ALA A 163 -18.57 -9.11 5.49
C ALA A 163 -18.32 -8.82 6.98
N SER A 164 -17.45 -7.85 7.30
CA SER A 164 -17.06 -7.58 8.68
C SER A 164 -18.22 -7.02 9.51
N PRO A 165 -18.51 -7.60 10.70
CA PRO A 165 -19.52 -7.08 11.59
C PRO A 165 -19.13 -5.77 12.28
N TYR A 166 -17.85 -5.40 12.23
CA TYR A 166 -17.30 -4.21 12.90
C TYR A 166 -17.45 -2.92 12.09
N LEU A 167 -17.82 -3.02 10.82
CA LEU A 167 -18.00 -1.85 9.95
C LEU A 167 -19.49 -1.53 9.79
N PRO A 168 -20.01 -0.42 10.36
CA PRO A 168 -21.40 -0.05 10.21
C PRO A 168 -21.77 0.36 8.77
N ALA A 169 -20.90 1.06 8.05
CA ALA A 169 -21.12 1.51 6.66
C ALA A 169 -20.38 0.60 5.67
N ARG A 170 -21.00 -0.54 5.32
CA ARG A 170 -20.39 -1.58 4.46
C ARG A 170 -20.73 -1.47 2.97
N ASP A 171 -21.84 -0.80 2.66
CA ASP A 171 -22.38 -0.78 1.29
C ASP A 171 -21.55 0.08 0.34
N LYS A 172 -20.82 1.05 0.87
CA LYS A 172 -19.99 1.99 0.11
C LYS A 172 -18.49 1.71 0.21
N ILE A 173 -18.12 0.42 0.23
CA ILE A 173 -16.71 0.00 0.16
C ILE A 173 -16.41 -0.39 -1.29
N ARG A 174 -15.46 0.28 -1.93
CA ARG A 174 -15.14 0.10 -3.35
C ARG A 174 -13.65 -0.17 -3.53
N GLY A 175 -13.31 -1.02 -4.51
CA GLY A 175 -11.95 -1.43 -4.83
C GLY A 175 -11.42 -0.75 -6.10
N PHE A 176 -10.14 -0.38 -6.09
CA PHE A 176 -9.48 0.30 -7.20
C PHE A 176 -8.08 -0.24 -7.42
N ILE A 177 -7.62 -0.22 -8.65
CA ILE A 177 -6.22 -0.44 -8.99
C ILE A 177 -5.62 0.85 -9.54
N TYR A 178 -4.47 1.25 -9.01
CA TYR A 178 -3.68 2.37 -9.48
C TYR A 178 -2.53 1.86 -10.33
N ASP A 179 -2.49 2.27 -11.58
CA ASP A 179 -1.40 1.95 -12.50
C ASP A 179 -0.30 3.00 -12.37
N LEU A 180 0.85 2.59 -11.82
CA LEU A 180 2.01 3.45 -11.61
C LEU A 180 2.66 3.93 -12.92
N SER A 181 2.43 3.24 -14.04
CA SER A 181 3.02 3.60 -15.34
C SER A 181 2.21 4.66 -16.07
N THR A 182 0.89 4.61 -15.93
CA THR A 182 -0.05 5.49 -16.64
C THR A 182 -0.66 6.55 -15.72
N ASN A 183 -0.49 6.43 -14.41
CA ASN A 183 -1.16 7.24 -13.38
C ASN A 183 -2.70 7.14 -13.42
N LEU A 184 -3.24 6.07 -13.94
CA LEU A 184 -4.68 5.84 -13.99
C LEU A 184 -5.16 5.08 -12.75
N LEU A 185 -6.29 5.53 -12.21
CA LEU A 185 -7.03 4.85 -11.16
C LEU A 185 -8.29 4.23 -11.77
N THR A 186 -8.39 2.90 -11.73
CA THR A 186 -9.51 2.15 -12.32
C THR A 186 -10.28 1.41 -11.24
N GLU A 187 -11.60 1.52 -11.21
CA GLU A 187 -12.45 0.76 -10.31
C GLU A 187 -12.53 -0.69 -10.74
N VAL A 188 -12.35 -1.60 -9.77
CA VAL A 188 -12.51 -3.04 -9.95
C VAL A 188 -13.94 -3.43 -9.62
N SER A 189 -14.69 -3.79 -10.63
CA SER A 189 -16.08 -4.26 -10.46
C SER A 189 -16.14 -5.75 -10.17
N SER A 190 -17.26 -6.20 -9.58
CA SER A 190 -17.52 -7.63 -9.38
C SER A 190 -17.59 -8.44 -10.67
N ARG A 191 -17.65 -7.77 -11.84
CA ARG A 191 -17.69 -8.39 -13.18
C ARG A 191 -16.30 -8.69 -13.73
N ASP A 192 -15.24 -8.10 -13.13
CA ASP A 192 -13.86 -8.23 -13.61
C ASP A 192 -13.17 -9.51 -13.12
N ARG A 193 -13.91 -10.40 -12.45
CA ARG A 193 -13.42 -11.73 -12.10
C ARG A 193 -13.33 -12.57 -13.36
N THR A 194 -12.14 -12.89 -13.82
CA THR A 194 -11.93 -14.03 -14.72
C THR A 194 -12.36 -15.30 -13.97
N PRO A 195 -13.30 -16.10 -14.50
CA PRO A 195 -13.58 -17.40 -13.88
C PRO A 195 -12.34 -18.29 -14.06
N ASN A 196 -11.86 -18.86 -12.96
CA ASN A 196 -10.89 -19.96 -12.99
C ASN A 196 -11.49 -21.17 -13.69
#